data_ae8de89563fd23f3bb611cb6869fe3a2
#
_entry.id   ae8de89563fd23f3bb611cb6869fe3a2
#
_cell.length_a   1.000
_cell.length_b   1.000
_cell.length_c   1.000
_cell.angle_alpha   90.00
_cell.angle_beta   90.00
_cell.angle_gamma   90.00
#
_symmetry.space_group_name_H-M   'P 1'
#
loop_
_entity.id
_entity.type
_entity.pdbx_description
1 polymer ?
#
loop_
_entity_poly.entity_id
_entity_poly.type
_entity_poly.pdbx_seq_one_letter_code
_entity_poly.pdbx_strand_id
1 'polypeptide(L)'
;MIKQYFTQAWAQLRQQPMISAVSIAGTALAIFLIMLVVMMQQVKVAPFAPESNRDRFLHVHYMSITNKSWGEGNSSNGPMGIKTALECFKSLKTPEAVTIYTCMVISTPVNLPGQPATGIDLLQTDDTFWRVFDFSFVAGKPYDQATFDAGLPVAVITESVARRLFQTTEAVGREFLLNHAPYTVSGVVKDVSTLANTAYAQVWVPYTSTAVSYTHLRAHETTLHL
;
A
#
# COMPACT_ATOMS: atom_id res chain seq x y z
N MET A 1 13.55 52.09 -21.67
CA MET A 1 12.13 51.66 -21.67
C MET A 1 11.77 50.88 -20.40
N ILE A 2 12.45 49.78 -20.04
CA ILE A 2 12.10 48.93 -18.86
C ILE A 2 12.07 49.75 -17.54
N LYS A 3 13.02 50.69 -17.34
CA LYS A 3 13.11 51.53 -16.14
C LYS A 3 11.89 52.46 -15.97
N GLN A 4 11.31 52.95 -17.06
CA GLN A 4 10.10 53.77 -17.05
C GLN A 4 8.85 52.97 -16.63
N TYR A 5 8.71 51.73 -17.11
CA TYR A 5 7.58 50.89 -16.70
C TYR A 5 7.65 50.50 -15.21
N PHE A 6 8.85 50.29 -14.68
CA PHE A 6 9.04 50.02 -13.26
C PHE A 6 8.67 51.24 -12.40
N THR A 7 9.08 52.43 -12.82
CA THR A 7 8.77 53.65 -12.08
C THR A 7 7.28 53.97 -12.12
N GLN A 8 6.61 53.77 -13.27
CA GLN A 8 5.17 53.94 -13.40
C GLN A 8 4.40 52.89 -12.56
N ALA A 9 4.78 51.62 -12.60
CA ALA A 9 4.16 50.57 -11.79
C ALA A 9 4.28 50.89 -10.28
N TRP A 10 5.45 51.36 -9.84
CA TRP A 10 5.67 51.72 -8.44
C TRP A 10 4.82 52.93 -8.02
N ALA A 11 4.69 53.93 -8.88
CA ALA A 11 3.84 55.10 -8.62
C ALA A 11 2.35 54.71 -8.50
N GLN A 12 1.88 53.78 -9.36
CA GLN A 12 0.51 53.32 -9.38
C GLN A 12 0.17 52.48 -8.13
N LEU A 13 1.12 51.61 -7.67
CA LEU A 13 1.01 50.85 -6.42
C LEU A 13 0.85 51.79 -5.20
N ARG A 14 1.51 52.94 -5.22
CA ARG A 14 1.49 53.90 -4.12
C ARG A 14 0.23 54.81 -4.14
N GLN A 15 -0.37 55.02 -5.31
CA GLN A 15 -1.58 55.86 -5.46
C GLN A 15 -2.85 55.11 -5.00
N GLN A 16 -2.90 53.76 -5.12
CA GLN A 16 -4.07 52.97 -4.75
C GLN A 16 -3.67 51.77 -3.87
N PRO A 17 -3.30 52.01 -2.60
CA PRO A 17 -2.70 50.99 -1.75
C PRO A 17 -3.65 49.83 -1.44
N MET A 18 -4.95 50.08 -1.30
CA MET A 18 -5.93 49.01 -1.02
C MET A 18 -6.08 48.04 -2.19
N ILE A 19 -6.23 48.52 -3.41
CA ILE A 19 -6.37 47.69 -4.62
C ILE A 19 -5.07 46.94 -4.89
N SER A 20 -3.94 47.60 -4.71
CA SER A 20 -2.63 46.97 -4.86
C SER A 20 -2.40 45.84 -3.84
N ALA A 21 -2.77 46.06 -2.58
CA ALA A 21 -2.66 45.06 -1.53
C ALA A 21 -3.55 43.83 -1.83
N VAL A 22 -4.80 44.04 -2.26
CA VAL A 22 -5.71 42.95 -2.63
C VAL A 22 -5.18 42.16 -3.83
N SER A 23 -4.65 42.87 -4.86
CA SER A 23 -4.09 42.20 -6.05
C SER A 23 -2.84 41.38 -5.71
N ILE A 24 -1.94 41.92 -4.88
CA ILE A 24 -0.73 41.17 -4.43
C ILE A 24 -1.12 39.99 -3.58
N ALA A 25 -2.05 40.13 -2.63
CA ALA A 25 -2.52 39.05 -1.80
C ALA A 25 -3.21 37.94 -2.65
N GLY A 26 -4.04 38.35 -3.63
CA GLY A 26 -4.71 37.43 -4.52
C GLY A 26 -3.74 36.62 -5.40
N THR A 27 -2.74 37.28 -5.99
CA THR A 27 -1.71 36.61 -6.80
C THR A 27 -0.82 35.70 -5.94
N ALA A 28 -0.42 36.16 -4.75
CA ALA A 28 0.36 35.36 -3.83
C ALA A 28 -0.40 34.09 -3.40
N LEU A 29 -1.70 34.24 -3.08
CA LEU A 29 -2.56 33.11 -2.73
C LEU A 29 -2.71 32.12 -3.91
N ALA A 30 -2.91 32.63 -5.13
CA ALA A 30 -3.02 31.83 -6.32
C ALA A 30 -1.74 31.00 -6.58
N ILE A 31 -0.56 31.64 -6.49
CA ILE A 31 0.73 30.97 -6.63
C ILE A 31 0.91 29.91 -5.52
N PHE A 32 0.58 30.24 -4.28
CA PHE A 32 0.65 29.32 -3.16
C PHE A 32 -0.21 28.06 -3.40
N LEU A 33 -1.45 28.23 -3.85
CA LEU A 33 -2.35 27.11 -4.13
C LEU A 33 -1.83 26.24 -5.29
N ILE A 34 -1.29 26.85 -6.35
CA ILE A 34 -0.68 26.11 -7.46
C ILE A 34 0.52 25.31 -6.97
N MET A 35 1.41 25.92 -6.19
CA MET A 35 2.57 25.19 -5.61
C MET A 35 2.14 24.05 -4.71
N LEU A 36 1.09 24.23 -3.91
CA LEU A 36 0.54 23.19 -3.05
C LEU A 36 0.03 22.00 -3.87
N VAL A 37 -0.71 22.26 -4.95
CA VAL A 37 -1.19 21.20 -5.86
C VAL A 37 -0.02 20.47 -6.52
N VAL A 38 0.99 21.21 -7.00
CA VAL A 38 2.20 20.60 -7.59
C VAL A 38 2.94 19.74 -6.58
N MET A 39 3.12 20.21 -5.34
CA MET A 39 3.74 19.43 -4.27
C MET A 39 2.96 18.15 -3.97
N MET A 40 1.64 18.24 -3.87
CA MET A 40 0.79 17.06 -3.64
C MET A 40 0.92 16.03 -4.76
N GLN A 41 1.01 16.47 -6.02
CA GLN A 41 1.22 15.58 -7.16
C GLN A 41 2.63 14.97 -7.12
N GLN A 42 3.66 15.73 -6.82
CA GLN A 42 5.03 15.21 -6.71
C GLN A 42 5.15 14.15 -5.62
N VAL A 43 4.56 14.37 -4.45
CA VAL A 43 4.56 13.37 -3.35
C VAL A 43 3.88 12.07 -3.76
N LYS A 44 2.81 12.12 -4.56
CA LYS A 44 2.12 10.91 -5.05
C LYS A 44 2.94 10.10 -6.05
N VAL A 45 3.79 10.75 -6.83
CA VAL A 45 4.54 10.12 -7.94
C VAL A 45 5.99 9.85 -7.56
N ALA A 46 6.52 10.56 -6.56
CA ALA A 46 7.92 10.43 -6.16
C ALA A 46 8.27 8.99 -5.76
N PRO A 47 9.37 8.43 -6.31
CA PRO A 47 9.88 7.14 -5.90
C PRO A 47 10.48 7.25 -4.50
N PHE A 48 9.99 6.45 -3.55
CA PHE A 48 10.58 6.31 -2.22
C PHE A 48 10.37 4.88 -1.70
N ALA A 49 11.30 4.44 -0.84
CA ALA A 49 11.22 3.11 -0.28
C ALA A 49 9.93 2.91 0.55
N PRO A 50 9.26 1.73 0.40
CA PRO A 50 9.66 0.54 -0.36
C PRO A 50 9.25 0.56 -1.85
N GLU A 51 8.61 1.61 -2.35
CA GLU A 51 8.11 1.73 -3.73
C GLU A 51 9.08 2.55 -4.61
N SER A 52 10.37 2.20 -4.61
CA SER A 52 11.42 2.94 -5.32
C SER A 52 11.22 2.99 -6.85
N ASN A 53 10.50 2.02 -7.42
CA ASN A 53 10.26 1.89 -8.85
C ASN A 53 8.80 2.13 -9.23
N ARG A 54 8.13 3.10 -8.60
CA ARG A 54 6.69 3.39 -8.82
C ARG A 54 6.32 3.60 -10.28
N ASP A 55 7.20 4.21 -11.05
CA ASP A 55 7.04 4.50 -12.48
C ASP A 55 7.01 3.24 -13.36
N ARG A 56 7.49 2.11 -12.84
CA ARG A 56 7.53 0.81 -13.54
C ARG A 56 6.43 -0.15 -13.11
N PHE A 57 5.65 0.19 -12.10
CA PHE A 57 4.60 -0.67 -11.58
C PHE A 57 3.33 -0.58 -12.42
N LEU A 58 2.78 -1.74 -12.77
CA LEU A 58 1.44 -1.86 -13.31
C LEU A 58 0.54 -2.51 -12.25
N HIS A 59 -0.46 -1.76 -11.78
CA HIS A 59 -1.40 -2.23 -10.76
C HIS A 59 -2.70 -2.68 -11.41
N VAL A 60 -3.12 -3.92 -11.10
CA VAL A 60 -4.43 -4.44 -11.52
C VAL A 60 -5.27 -4.67 -10.27
N HIS A 61 -6.14 -3.71 -9.95
CA HIS A 61 -6.95 -3.75 -8.72
C HIS A 61 -8.33 -4.35 -8.92
N TYR A 62 -8.94 -4.12 -10.08
CA TYR A 62 -10.31 -4.51 -10.35
C TYR A 62 -10.43 -5.23 -11.69
N MET A 63 -11.38 -6.16 -11.74
CA MET A 63 -11.81 -6.80 -12.97
C MET A 63 -13.30 -6.53 -13.20
N SER A 64 -13.70 -6.50 -14.47
CA SER A 64 -15.10 -6.43 -14.89
C SER A 64 -15.50 -7.77 -15.49
N ILE A 65 -16.56 -8.36 -14.98
CA ILE A 65 -17.13 -9.59 -15.50
C ILE A 65 -18.49 -9.27 -16.11
N THR A 66 -18.67 -9.67 -17.36
CA THR A 66 -19.96 -9.59 -18.07
C THR A 66 -20.45 -10.98 -18.37
N ASN A 67 -21.73 -11.22 -18.19
CA ASN A 67 -22.37 -12.48 -18.57
C ASN A 67 -23.54 -12.18 -19.52
N LYS A 68 -23.60 -12.92 -20.61
CA LYS A 68 -24.70 -12.79 -21.60
C LYS A 68 -26.09 -12.96 -20.98
N SER A 69 -26.22 -13.75 -19.91
CA SER A 69 -27.49 -13.94 -19.20
C SER A 69 -27.96 -12.74 -18.37
N TRP A 70 -27.07 -11.76 -18.11
CA TRP A 70 -27.40 -10.58 -17.31
C TRP A 70 -28.03 -9.45 -18.16
N GLY A 71 -28.10 -9.61 -19.48
CA GLY A 71 -28.54 -8.59 -20.42
C GLY A 71 -27.41 -7.66 -20.90
N GLU A 72 -27.65 -6.96 -22.01
CA GLU A 72 -26.66 -6.03 -22.57
C GLU A 72 -26.37 -4.88 -21.60
N GLY A 73 -25.10 -4.61 -21.36
CA GLY A 73 -24.63 -3.51 -20.50
C GLY A 73 -24.51 -3.84 -19.02
N ASN A 74 -24.92 -5.00 -18.56
CA ASN A 74 -24.76 -5.40 -17.17
C ASN A 74 -23.39 -6.05 -16.93
N SER A 75 -22.62 -5.47 -15.99
CA SER A 75 -21.30 -5.97 -15.58
C SER A 75 -21.20 -5.96 -14.05
N SER A 76 -20.46 -6.91 -13.51
CA SER A 76 -20.06 -6.89 -12.11
C SER A 76 -18.59 -6.47 -12.05
N ASN A 77 -18.30 -5.43 -11.27
CA ASN A 77 -16.94 -4.93 -11.05
C ASN A 77 -16.52 -5.23 -9.61
N GLY A 78 -15.32 -5.79 -9.45
CA GLY A 78 -14.82 -6.12 -8.12
C GLY A 78 -13.33 -6.41 -8.11
N PRO A 79 -12.75 -6.60 -6.91
CA PRO A 79 -11.38 -7.08 -6.79
C PRO A 79 -11.22 -8.43 -7.48
N MET A 80 -10.04 -8.65 -8.07
CA MET A 80 -9.73 -9.90 -8.75
C MET A 80 -9.55 -11.02 -7.71
N GLY A 81 -10.15 -12.18 -7.98
CA GLY A 81 -9.91 -13.37 -7.18
C GLY A 81 -8.48 -13.91 -7.35
N ILE A 82 -7.93 -14.53 -6.31
CA ILE A 82 -6.54 -15.06 -6.31
C ILE A 82 -6.35 -16.08 -7.44
N LYS A 83 -7.32 -16.97 -7.68
CA LYS A 83 -7.26 -17.97 -8.75
C LYS A 83 -7.10 -17.31 -10.12
N THR A 84 -7.91 -16.30 -10.42
CA THR A 84 -7.83 -15.55 -11.68
C THR A 84 -6.48 -14.82 -11.79
N ALA A 85 -5.99 -14.24 -10.69
CA ALA A 85 -4.70 -13.56 -10.67
C ALA A 85 -3.55 -14.54 -10.96
N LEU A 86 -3.58 -15.73 -10.39
CA LEU A 86 -2.58 -16.78 -10.63
C LEU A 86 -2.60 -17.26 -12.09
N GLU A 87 -3.78 -17.58 -12.63
CA GLU A 87 -3.93 -18.11 -13.98
C GLU A 87 -3.61 -17.05 -15.06
N CYS A 88 -4.07 -15.81 -14.88
CA CYS A 88 -3.96 -14.77 -15.91
C CYS A 88 -2.64 -13.99 -15.85
N PHE A 89 -2.04 -13.79 -14.67
CA PHE A 89 -0.92 -12.88 -14.51
C PHE A 89 0.38 -13.56 -14.06
N LYS A 90 0.31 -14.56 -13.16
CA LYS A 90 1.54 -15.21 -12.65
C LYS A 90 2.32 -15.96 -13.74
N SER A 91 1.65 -16.38 -14.81
CA SER A 91 2.26 -17.06 -15.96
C SER A 91 2.87 -16.13 -17.00
N LEU A 92 2.68 -14.81 -16.88
CA LEU A 92 3.21 -13.84 -17.84
C LEU A 92 4.73 -13.80 -17.82
N LYS A 93 5.34 -13.78 -18.99
CA LYS A 93 6.81 -13.71 -19.18
C LYS A 93 7.31 -12.31 -19.48
N THR A 94 6.42 -11.39 -19.82
CA THR A 94 6.78 -10.00 -20.17
C THR A 94 7.19 -9.16 -18.97
N PRO A 95 6.47 -9.21 -17.81
CA PRO A 95 6.88 -8.51 -16.62
C PRO A 95 8.13 -9.14 -16.00
N GLU A 96 9.00 -8.33 -15.42
CA GLU A 96 10.18 -8.79 -14.68
C GLU A 96 9.79 -9.62 -13.45
N ALA A 97 8.73 -9.21 -12.76
CA ALA A 97 8.14 -9.92 -11.62
C ALA A 97 6.64 -9.64 -11.54
N VAL A 98 5.89 -10.62 -11.04
CA VAL A 98 4.45 -10.50 -10.75
C VAL A 98 4.23 -10.89 -9.30
N THR A 99 3.69 -9.97 -8.51
CA THR A 99 3.32 -10.22 -7.11
C THR A 99 1.81 -10.10 -6.92
N ILE A 100 1.27 -10.90 -6.02
CA ILE A 100 -0.14 -10.93 -5.65
C ILE A 100 -0.24 -10.58 -4.17
N TYR A 101 -1.06 -9.59 -3.85
CA TYR A 101 -1.31 -9.14 -2.49
C TYR A 101 -2.80 -8.74 -2.33
N THR A 102 -3.28 -8.67 -1.09
CA THR A 102 -4.65 -8.20 -0.83
C THR A 102 -4.82 -6.75 -1.25
N CYS A 103 -5.94 -6.44 -1.89
CA CYS A 103 -6.20 -5.10 -2.45
C CYS A 103 -6.33 -3.98 -1.40
N MET A 104 -6.49 -4.34 -0.13
CA MET A 104 -6.62 -3.42 1.00
C MET A 104 -5.92 -3.99 2.23
N VAL A 105 -5.39 -3.11 3.06
CA VAL A 105 -4.96 -3.46 4.42
C VAL A 105 -6.18 -3.78 5.28
N ILE A 106 -6.04 -4.79 6.10
CA ILE A 106 -7.11 -5.28 6.99
C ILE A 106 -6.71 -4.93 8.43
N SER A 107 -7.55 -4.16 9.11
CA SER A 107 -7.33 -3.91 10.54
C SER A 107 -7.54 -5.20 11.33
N THR A 108 -6.46 -5.69 11.94
CA THR A 108 -6.42 -7.01 12.59
C THR A 108 -5.89 -6.89 14.01
N PRO A 109 -6.51 -7.57 15.00
CA PRO A 109 -6.02 -7.57 16.36
C PRO A 109 -4.71 -8.39 16.47
N VAL A 110 -3.74 -7.81 17.19
CA VAL A 110 -2.48 -8.46 17.54
C VAL A 110 -2.20 -8.33 19.04
N ASN A 111 -1.71 -9.38 19.65
CA ASN A 111 -1.33 -9.38 21.06
C ASN A 111 -0.31 -10.48 21.38
N LEU A 112 0.34 -10.35 22.53
CA LEU A 112 1.02 -11.47 23.17
C LEU A 112 0.03 -12.25 24.03
N PRO A 113 0.26 -13.55 24.28
CA PRO A 113 -0.58 -14.34 25.17
C PRO A 113 -0.76 -13.66 26.53
N GLY A 114 -2.04 -13.49 26.94
CA GLY A 114 -2.39 -12.83 28.20
C GLY A 114 -2.35 -11.30 28.20
N GLN A 115 -2.05 -10.66 27.08
CA GLN A 115 -2.07 -9.20 26.94
C GLN A 115 -3.29 -8.72 26.14
N PRO A 116 -3.73 -7.48 26.34
CA PRO A 116 -4.82 -6.89 25.55
C PRO A 116 -4.43 -6.77 24.07
N ALA A 117 -5.38 -7.00 23.19
CA ALA A 117 -5.18 -6.89 21.76
C ALA A 117 -5.10 -5.42 21.30
N THR A 118 -4.25 -5.16 20.34
CA THR A 118 -4.11 -3.86 19.66
C THR A 118 -4.35 -4.04 18.17
N GLY A 119 -5.10 -3.14 17.54
CA GLY A 119 -5.29 -3.15 16.09
C GLY A 119 -4.02 -2.79 15.34
N ILE A 120 -3.73 -3.52 14.28
CA ILE A 120 -2.65 -3.26 13.31
C ILE A 120 -3.17 -3.38 11.89
N ASP A 121 -2.45 -2.77 10.97
CA ASP A 121 -2.69 -2.86 9.54
C ASP A 121 -1.98 -4.08 8.96
N LEU A 122 -2.75 -5.07 8.51
CA LEU A 122 -2.28 -6.33 7.93
C LEU A 122 -2.39 -6.31 6.41
N LEU A 123 -1.35 -6.75 5.73
CA LEU A 123 -1.35 -7.06 4.30
C LEU A 123 -0.96 -8.52 4.09
N GLN A 124 -1.71 -9.22 3.23
CA GLN A 124 -1.37 -10.58 2.83
C GLN A 124 -0.69 -10.55 1.47
N THR A 125 0.44 -11.22 1.33
CA THR A 125 1.27 -11.15 0.11
C THR A 125 1.77 -12.53 -0.31
N ASP A 126 2.35 -12.60 -1.50
CA ASP A 126 3.17 -13.74 -1.92
C ASP A 126 4.66 -13.51 -1.58
N ASP A 127 5.49 -14.51 -1.88
CA ASP A 127 6.94 -14.45 -1.71
C ASP A 127 7.62 -13.43 -2.63
N THR A 128 7.07 -13.24 -3.84
CA THR A 128 7.61 -12.34 -4.86
C THR A 128 7.48 -10.87 -4.47
N PHE A 129 6.59 -10.54 -3.53
CA PHE A 129 6.38 -9.20 -3.00
C PHE A 129 7.69 -8.53 -2.54
N TRP A 130 8.52 -9.27 -1.85
CA TRP A 130 9.80 -8.80 -1.31
C TRP A 130 10.87 -8.51 -2.37
N ARG A 131 10.69 -9.03 -3.58
CA ARG A 131 11.55 -8.76 -4.73
C ARG A 131 11.07 -7.55 -5.52
N VAL A 132 9.76 -7.28 -5.52
CA VAL A 132 9.15 -6.15 -6.22
C VAL A 132 9.35 -4.85 -5.43
N PHE A 133 9.28 -4.93 -4.11
CA PHE A 133 9.36 -3.78 -3.22
C PHE A 133 10.66 -3.78 -2.40
N ASP A 134 11.29 -2.59 -2.31
CA ASP A 134 12.59 -2.39 -1.66
C ASP A 134 12.44 -2.14 -0.15
N PHE A 135 12.19 -3.18 0.63
CA PHE A 135 12.10 -3.07 2.07
C PHE A 135 13.47 -3.03 2.76
N SER A 136 13.63 -2.15 3.74
CA SER A 136 14.84 -2.10 4.59
C SER A 136 14.64 -2.99 5.81
N PHE A 137 15.28 -4.17 5.83
CA PHE A 137 15.24 -5.07 6.98
C PHE A 137 16.18 -4.58 8.07
N VAL A 138 15.68 -4.53 9.31
CA VAL A 138 16.43 -4.22 10.53
C VAL A 138 16.97 -5.51 11.14
N ALA A 139 16.16 -6.59 11.12
CA ALA A 139 16.54 -7.91 11.60
C ALA A 139 15.83 -8.99 10.78
N GLY A 140 16.45 -10.17 10.68
CA GLY A 140 15.90 -11.32 9.96
C GLY A 140 15.86 -11.13 8.45
N LYS A 141 14.93 -11.82 7.81
CA LYS A 141 14.74 -11.85 6.35
C LYS A 141 13.26 -12.05 6.00
N PRO A 142 12.84 -11.73 4.76
CA PRO A 142 11.50 -12.04 4.29
C PRO A 142 11.27 -13.57 4.27
N TYR A 143 10.01 -13.97 4.28
CA TYR A 143 9.69 -15.39 3.98
C TYR A 143 9.96 -15.68 2.51
N ASP A 144 10.40 -16.90 2.26
CA ASP A 144 10.76 -17.40 0.94
C ASP A 144 9.63 -18.24 0.32
N GLN A 145 9.84 -18.68 -0.93
CA GLN A 145 8.92 -19.52 -1.67
C GLN A 145 8.55 -20.81 -0.90
N ALA A 146 9.53 -21.46 -0.28
CA ALA A 146 9.30 -22.71 0.44
C ALA A 146 8.36 -22.50 1.65
N THR A 147 8.58 -21.43 2.40
CA THR A 147 7.73 -21.03 3.52
C THR A 147 6.32 -20.67 3.06
N PHE A 148 6.23 -19.96 1.93
CA PHE A 148 4.96 -19.57 1.31
C PHE A 148 4.17 -20.80 0.84
N ASP A 149 4.81 -21.73 0.11
CA ASP A 149 4.17 -22.96 -0.42
C ASP A 149 3.72 -23.90 0.70
N ALA A 150 4.49 -23.97 1.79
CA ALA A 150 4.15 -24.75 2.97
C ALA A 150 3.01 -24.09 3.81
N GLY A 151 2.61 -22.86 3.51
CA GLY A 151 1.58 -22.16 4.26
C GLY A 151 1.94 -21.90 5.73
N LEU A 152 3.23 -21.74 6.03
CA LEU A 152 3.68 -21.58 7.40
C LEU A 152 3.20 -20.24 7.99
N PRO A 153 2.77 -20.20 9.27
CA PRO A 153 2.29 -19.00 9.93
C PRO A 153 3.48 -18.11 10.35
N VAL A 154 4.09 -17.46 9.38
CA VAL A 154 5.17 -16.51 9.59
C VAL A 154 4.73 -15.09 9.26
N ALA A 155 5.37 -14.11 9.87
CA ALA A 155 5.07 -12.71 9.65
C ALA A 155 6.34 -11.86 9.57
N VAL A 156 6.33 -10.88 8.68
CA VAL A 156 7.25 -9.74 8.72
C VAL A 156 6.51 -8.59 9.41
N ILE A 157 7.16 -7.94 10.35
CA ILE A 157 6.56 -6.86 11.15
C ILE A 157 7.39 -5.59 11.05
N THR A 158 6.76 -4.43 11.27
CA THR A 158 7.50 -3.16 11.36
C THR A 158 8.25 -3.05 12.68
N GLU A 159 9.27 -2.17 12.69
CA GLU A 159 10.04 -1.82 13.87
C GLU A 159 9.15 -1.30 15.02
N SER A 160 8.16 -0.49 14.71
CA SER A 160 7.20 0.04 15.69
C SER A 160 6.34 -1.07 16.32
N VAL A 161 5.90 -2.06 15.54
CA VAL A 161 5.16 -3.22 16.05
C VAL A 161 6.07 -4.11 16.91
N ALA A 162 7.31 -4.35 16.46
CA ALA A 162 8.28 -5.12 17.25
C ALA A 162 8.55 -4.48 18.62
N ARG A 163 8.77 -3.17 18.66
CA ARG A 163 8.96 -2.42 19.91
C ARG A 163 7.71 -2.44 20.79
N ARG A 164 6.53 -2.35 20.22
CA ARG A 164 5.26 -2.38 20.97
C ARG A 164 4.98 -3.72 21.61
N LEU A 165 5.19 -4.82 20.87
CA LEU A 165 4.91 -6.17 21.34
C LEU A 165 6.03 -6.71 22.24
N PHE A 166 7.29 -6.56 21.80
CA PHE A 166 8.43 -7.26 22.40
C PHE A 166 9.41 -6.36 23.12
N GLN A 167 9.20 -5.04 23.11
CA GLN A 167 10.09 -4.04 23.71
C GLN A 167 11.49 -4.01 23.07
N THR A 168 11.67 -4.62 21.89
CA THR A 168 12.93 -4.71 21.17
C THR A 168 12.68 -4.84 19.67
N THR A 169 13.66 -4.49 18.86
CA THR A 169 13.66 -4.75 17.39
C THR A 169 14.21 -6.13 17.04
N GLU A 170 14.88 -6.80 17.99
CA GLU A 170 15.34 -8.18 17.83
C GLU A 170 14.22 -9.15 18.19
N ALA A 171 13.20 -9.19 17.33
CA ALA A 171 12.00 -10.00 17.53
C ALA A 171 11.96 -11.26 16.68
N VAL A 172 12.96 -11.51 15.84
CA VAL A 172 13.00 -12.68 14.94
C VAL A 172 12.91 -13.97 15.74
N GLY A 173 12.06 -14.90 15.29
CA GLY A 173 11.80 -16.18 15.94
C GLY A 173 10.85 -16.11 17.14
N ARG A 174 10.42 -14.92 17.56
CA ARG A 174 9.40 -14.77 18.61
C ARG A 174 8.00 -15.00 18.06
N GLU A 175 7.11 -15.50 18.91
CA GLU A 175 5.72 -15.76 18.58
C GLU A 175 4.81 -14.66 19.12
N PHE A 176 3.74 -14.38 18.39
CA PHE A 176 2.65 -13.49 18.78
C PHE A 176 1.33 -14.01 18.23
N LEU A 177 0.21 -13.53 18.75
CA LEU A 177 -1.12 -13.86 18.26
C LEU A 177 -1.57 -12.80 17.25
N LEU A 178 -1.89 -13.25 16.05
CA LEU A 178 -2.52 -12.45 14.99
C LEU A 178 -3.92 -13.01 14.76
N ASN A 179 -4.95 -12.23 15.08
CA ASN A 179 -6.33 -12.70 15.03
C ASN A 179 -6.52 -14.06 15.77
N HIS A 180 -5.97 -14.16 16.97
CA HIS A 180 -5.99 -15.35 17.84
C HIS A 180 -5.19 -16.57 17.34
N ALA A 181 -4.55 -16.49 16.16
CA ALA A 181 -3.69 -17.54 15.64
C ALA A 181 -2.20 -17.22 15.92
N PRO A 182 -1.38 -18.21 16.30
CA PRO A 182 0.05 -17.98 16.53
C PRO A 182 0.79 -17.76 15.23
N TYR A 183 1.63 -16.72 15.19
CA TYR A 183 2.55 -16.42 14.10
C TYR A 183 3.95 -16.20 14.63
N THR A 184 4.95 -16.64 13.88
CA THR A 184 6.36 -16.45 14.18
C THR A 184 6.95 -15.30 13.37
N VAL A 185 7.68 -14.41 13.99
CA VAL A 185 8.36 -13.29 13.30
C VAL A 185 9.52 -13.83 12.46
N SER A 186 9.48 -13.67 11.15
CA SER A 186 10.58 -14.01 10.22
C SER A 186 11.53 -12.85 9.99
N GLY A 187 11.02 -11.63 10.04
CA GLY A 187 11.82 -10.43 9.84
C GLY A 187 11.18 -9.17 10.43
N VAL A 188 12.01 -8.19 10.68
CA VAL A 188 11.62 -6.85 11.14
C VAL A 188 12.11 -5.84 10.11
N VAL A 189 11.20 -5.01 9.61
CA VAL A 189 11.48 -3.94 8.64
C VAL A 189 11.33 -2.56 9.28
N LYS A 190 11.99 -1.55 8.71
CA LYS A 190 11.73 -0.16 9.07
C LYS A 190 10.27 0.20 8.85
N ASP A 191 9.77 1.15 9.63
CA ASP A 191 8.41 1.64 9.47
C ASP A 191 8.21 2.19 8.06
N VAL A 192 7.06 1.84 7.47
CA VAL A 192 6.68 2.25 6.11
C VAL A 192 5.73 3.43 6.19
N SER A 193 5.96 4.43 5.34
CA SER A 193 5.08 5.58 5.24
C SER A 193 3.71 5.20 4.66
N THR A 194 2.65 5.77 5.19
CA THR A 194 1.28 5.65 4.64
C THR A 194 1.14 6.21 3.22
N LEU A 195 2.15 6.93 2.73
CA LEU A 195 2.23 7.39 1.34
C LEU A 195 2.62 6.28 0.36
N ALA A 196 3.15 5.16 0.85
CA ALA A 196 3.40 3.95 0.07
C ALA A 196 2.09 3.14 -0.05
N ASN A 197 1.15 3.64 -0.84
CA ASN A 197 -0.23 3.13 -0.89
C ASN A 197 -0.36 1.63 -1.20
N THR A 198 0.61 1.06 -1.90
CA THR A 198 0.61 -0.35 -2.33
C THR A 198 1.30 -1.26 -1.31
N ALA A 199 2.44 -0.81 -0.82
CA ALA A 199 3.31 -1.60 0.04
C ALA A 199 3.07 -1.36 1.54
N TYR A 200 2.27 -0.34 1.90
CA TYR A 200 2.01 0.01 3.29
C TYR A 200 1.27 -1.09 4.02
N ALA A 201 1.84 -1.52 5.14
CA ALA A 201 1.19 -2.25 6.23
C ALA A 201 2.07 -2.13 7.47
N GLN A 202 1.61 -2.69 8.58
CA GLN A 202 2.38 -2.84 9.81
C GLN A 202 2.84 -4.29 10.00
N VAL A 203 2.10 -5.23 9.41
CA VAL A 203 2.39 -6.67 9.41
C VAL A 203 2.10 -7.25 8.03
N TRP A 204 2.99 -8.08 7.52
CA TRP A 204 2.83 -8.82 6.26
C TRP A 204 2.90 -10.30 6.54
N VAL A 205 1.95 -11.06 5.98
CA VAL A 205 1.91 -12.53 6.10
C VAL A 205 1.69 -13.17 4.72
N PRO A 206 2.14 -14.41 4.52
CA PRO A 206 1.78 -15.17 3.33
C PRO A 206 0.26 -15.34 3.25
N TYR A 207 -0.36 -15.10 2.11
CA TYR A 207 -1.80 -15.35 1.98
C TYR A 207 -2.15 -16.84 2.09
N THR A 208 -1.17 -17.73 1.92
CA THR A 208 -1.31 -19.19 2.10
C THR A 208 -1.39 -19.59 3.57
N SER A 209 -0.86 -18.78 4.50
CA SER A 209 -0.85 -19.10 5.95
C SER A 209 -2.22 -18.93 6.62
N THR A 210 -3.16 -18.25 5.98
CA THR A 210 -4.52 -18.02 6.50
C THR A 210 -5.48 -19.11 6.00
N ALA A 211 -5.39 -20.30 6.55
CA ALA A 211 -6.22 -21.45 6.16
C ALA A 211 -7.75 -21.22 6.30
N VAL A 212 -8.19 -20.22 7.08
CA VAL A 212 -9.61 -19.96 7.35
C VAL A 212 -10.27 -19.10 6.28
N SER A 213 -9.51 -18.25 5.56
CA SER A 213 -10.08 -17.35 4.55
C SER A 213 -10.40 -18.04 3.22
N TYR A 214 -9.67 -19.10 2.90
CA TYR A 214 -9.85 -19.85 1.64
C TYR A 214 -11.07 -20.77 1.60
N THR A 215 -11.53 -21.26 2.75
CA THR A 215 -12.72 -22.14 2.80
C THR A 215 -14.00 -21.38 2.47
N HIS A 216 -14.11 -20.10 2.85
CA HIS A 216 -15.26 -19.27 2.46
C HIS A 216 -15.25 -18.88 0.98
N LEU A 217 -14.08 -18.65 0.39
CA LEU A 217 -13.97 -18.36 -1.05
C LEU A 217 -14.22 -19.61 -1.90
N ARG A 218 -13.80 -20.80 -1.46
CA ARG A 218 -14.14 -22.07 -2.13
C ARG A 218 -15.62 -22.41 -2.04
N ALA A 219 -16.31 -22.07 -0.97
CA ALA A 219 -17.75 -22.34 -0.82
C ALA A 219 -18.61 -21.54 -1.81
N HIS A 220 -18.15 -20.35 -2.23
CA HIS A 220 -18.82 -19.58 -3.27
C HIS A 220 -18.49 -20.02 -4.70
N GLU A 221 -17.35 -20.69 -4.92
CA GLU A 221 -16.97 -21.19 -6.25
C GLU A 221 -17.64 -22.54 -6.60
N THR A 222 -18.09 -23.31 -5.62
CA THR A 222 -18.75 -24.60 -5.85
C THR A 222 -20.24 -24.50 -6.23
N THR A 223 -20.84 -23.33 -6.20
CA THR A 223 -22.26 -23.12 -6.57
C THR A 223 -22.47 -22.66 -8.03
N LEU A 224 -21.43 -22.67 -8.86
CA LEU A 224 -21.53 -22.29 -10.29
C LEU A 224 -21.35 -23.47 -11.26
N HIS A 225 -21.61 -24.71 -10.80
CA HIS A 225 -21.81 -25.85 -11.66
C HIS A 225 -23.27 -26.31 -11.59
N LEU A 226 -24.12 -25.72 -12.39
CA LEU A 226 -25.29 -26.34 -13.06
C LEU A 226 -25.78 -25.40 -14.15
#